data_5a71087aabce16b90b5b7931e2fa9e94
#
_entry.id   5a71087aabce16b90b5b7931e2fa9e94
#
_cell.length_a   1.000
_cell.length_b   1.000
_cell.length_c   1.000
_cell.angle_alpha   90.00
_cell.angle_beta   90.00
_cell.angle_gamma   90.00
#
_symmetry.space_group_name_H-M   'P 1'
#
loop_
_entity.id
_entity.type
_entity.pdbx_description
1 polymer ?
#
loop_
_entity_poly.entity_id
_entity_poly.type
_entity_poly.pdbx_seq_one_letter_code
_entity_poly.pdbx_strand_id
1 'polypeptide(L)'
;MPQTHAISHTKAARALMIDAIRDHGPVTLASSMGAEDMVLVDLIATNDLGIDVFVLDTGRLHTETLALVQQARARYGIDFKMYVPDTEQLQTYLASHGPDGIFNSIDTRKTCCAIRKVEPLGRALKGYGAWITGMRRDQSVTRLGVPDSEWD
;
A
#
# COMPACT_ATOMS: atom_id res chain seq x y z
N MET A 1 -23.57 14.80 13.60
CA MET A 1 -23.02 13.66 14.36
C MET A 1 -21.93 12.89 13.55
N PRO A 2 -21.06 13.55 12.80
CA PRO A 2 -20.06 12.84 11.98
C PRO A 2 -18.95 12.15 12.81
N GLN A 3 -18.65 12.64 14.00
CA GLN A 3 -17.57 12.10 14.84
C GLN A 3 -17.85 10.70 15.39
N THR A 4 -19.09 10.35 15.64
CA THR A 4 -19.46 9.03 16.21
C THR A 4 -19.24 7.90 15.20
N HIS A 5 -19.51 8.14 13.91
CA HIS A 5 -19.26 7.17 12.83
C HIS A 5 -17.77 6.95 12.60
N ALA A 6 -16.96 8.01 12.57
CA ALA A 6 -15.51 7.90 12.38
C ALA A 6 -14.85 7.08 13.50
N ILE A 7 -15.23 7.31 14.75
CA ILE A 7 -14.74 6.55 15.91
C ILE A 7 -15.13 5.07 15.81
N SER A 8 -16.33 4.75 15.32
CA SER A 8 -16.78 3.37 15.12
C SER A 8 -15.94 2.65 14.06
N HIS A 9 -15.65 3.31 12.93
CA HIS A 9 -14.85 2.74 11.85
C HIS A 9 -13.39 2.51 12.25
N THR A 10 -12.77 3.44 12.96
CA THR A 10 -11.39 3.26 13.45
C THR A 10 -11.27 2.13 14.48
N LYS A 11 -12.26 1.96 15.35
CA LYS A 11 -12.32 0.82 16.29
C LYS A 11 -12.44 -0.51 15.55
N ALA A 12 -13.29 -0.58 14.51
CA ALA A 12 -13.45 -1.78 13.71
C ALA A 12 -12.17 -2.11 12.92
N ALA A 13 -11.53 -1.13 12.31
CA ALA A 13 -10.26 -1.31 11.62
C ALA A 13 -9.15 -1.81 12.56
N ARG A 14 -9.05 -1.22 13.76
CA ARG A 14 -8.10 -1.66 14.78
C ARG A 14 -8.35 -3.11 15.21
N ALA A 15 -9.60 -3.49 15.44
CA ALA A 15 -9.95 -4.86 15.82
C ALA A 15 -9.54 -5.85 14.72
N LEU A 16 -9.81 -5.53 13.45
CA LEU A 16 -9.45 -6.36 12.30
C LEU A 16 -7.93 -6.52 12.17
N MET A 17 -7.15 -5.47 12.42
CA MET A 17 -5.68 -5.54 12.46
C MET A 17 -5.17 -6.48 13.56
N ILE A 18 -5.75 -6.40 14.75
CA ILE A 18 -5.39 -7.26 15.88
C ILE A 18 -5.72 -8.73 15.57
N ASP A 19 -6.88 -8.99 14.97
CA ASP A 19 -7.26 -10.34 14.54
C ASP A 19 -6.31 -10.87 13.47
N ALA A 20 -5.93 -10.05 12.48
CA ALA A 20 -4.96 -10.42 11.47
C ALA A 20 -3.59 -10.80 12.06
N ILE A 21 -3.09 -10.04 13.05
CA ILE A 21 -1.85 -10.33 13.75
C ILE A 21 -1.94 -11.67 14.49
N ARG A 22 -3.03 -11.88 15.22
CA ARG A 22 -3.24 -13.10 16.02
C ARG A 22 -3.31 -14.35 15.13
N ASP A 23 -4.05 -14.26 14.01
CA ASP A 23 -4.43 -15.43 13.22
C ASP A 23 -3.45 -15.72 12.08
N HIS A 24 -2.75 -14.69 11.56
CA HIS A 24 -1.95 -14.75 10.34
C HIS A 24 -0.57 -14.08 10.44
N GLY A 25 -0.21 -13.47 11.56
CA GLY A 25 1.05 -12.70 11.68
C GLY A 25 2.29 -13.46 11.25
N PRO A 26 3.34 -12.77 10.78
CA PRO A 26 3.49 -11.31 10.76
C PRO A 26 2.62 -10.65 9.69
N VAL A 27 2.26 -9.39 9.93
CA VAL A 27 1.36 -8.59 9.07
C VAL A 27 2.09 -7.36 8.55
N THR A 28 1.76 -6.93 7.33
CA THR A 28 2.29 -5.69 6.73
C THR A 28 1.17 -4.84 6.14
N LEU A 29 1.36 -3.52 6.12
CA LEU A 29 0.50 -2.54 5.45
C LEU A 29 1.14 -2.09 4.14
N ALA A 30 0.43 -2.29 3.02
CA ALA A 30 0.76 -1.68 1.74
C ALA A 30 0.19 -0.26 1.71
N SER A 31 1.04 0.75 1.82
CA SER A 31 0.62 2.15 1.85
C SER A 31 0.88 2.85 0.52
N SER A 32 -0.15 3.50 0.00
CA SER A 32 -0.03 4.47 -1.10
C SER A 32 0.24 5.90 -0.61
N MET A 33 0.33 6.09 0.71
CA MET A 33 0.38 7.40 1.38
C MET A 33 -0.88 8.25 1.18
N GLY A 34 -1.99 7.63 0.75
CA GLY A 34 -3.30 8.28 0.72
C GLY A 34 -3.88 8.51 2.12
N ALA A 35 -4.93 9.31 2.20
CA ALA A 35 -5.54 9.67 3.50
C ALA A 35 -6.00 8.45 4.30
N GLU A 36 -6.54 7.43 3.62
CA GLU A 36 -6.97 6.17 4.22
C GLU A 36 -5.81 5.43 4.85
N ASP A 37 -4.71 5.32 4.12
CA ASP A 37 -3.51 4.63 4.58
C ASP A 37 -2.88 5.37 5.76
N MET A 38 -2.94 6.70 5.78
CA MET A 38 -2.43 7.49 6.89
C MET A 38 -3.24 7.29 8.18
N VAL A 39 -4.55 7.05 8.09
CA VAL A 39 -5.37 6.64 9.25
C VAL A 39 -4.89 5.28 9.78
N LEU A 40 -4.60 4.33 8.89
CA LEU A 40 -4.09 3.01 9.28
C LEU A 40 -2.69 3.10 9.91
N VAL A 41 -1.82 3.94 9.36
CA VAL A 41 -0.49 4.22 9.94
C VAL A 41 -0.61 4.81 11.35
N ASP A 42 -1.53 5.77 11.54
CA ASP A 42 -1.79 6.36 12.86
C ASP A 42 -2.27 5.30 13.86
N LEU A 43 -3.19 4.42 13.46
CA LEU A 43 -3.66 3.31 14.30
C LEU A 43 -2.53 2.33 14.66
N ILE A 44 -1.67 1.99 13.71
CA ILE A 44 -0.51 1.11 13.93
C ILE A 44 0.44 1.73 14.96
N ALA A 45 0.80 3.01 14.76
CA ALA A 45 1.75 3.70 15.59
C ALA A 45 1.22 3.95 17.01
N THR A 46 0.01 4.49 17.12
CA THR A 46 -0.57 4.89 18.41
C THR A 46 -0.96 3.71 19.30
N ASN A 47 -1.17 2.53 18.71
CA ASN A 47 -1.48 1.30 19.44
C ASN A 47 -0.31 0.31 19.52
N ASP A 48 0.85 0.67 19.00
CA ASP A 48 2.07 -0.17 18.98
C ASP A 48 1.80 -1.59 18.45
N LEU A 49 1.12 -1.68 17.31
CA LEU A 49 0.63 -2.96 16.79
C LEU A 49 1.73 -3.86 16.18
N GLY A 50 2.93 -3.33 15.96
CA GLY A 50 4.04 -4.10 15.39
C GLY A 50 3.81 -4.53 13.93
N ILE A 51 2.98 -3.79 13.18
CA ILE A 51 2.73 -4.02 11.75
C ILE A 51 3.76 -3.23 10.95
N ASP A 52 4.49 -3.91 10.09
CA ASP A 52 5.40 -3.28 9.14
C ASP A 52 4.64 -2.48 8.08
N VAL A 53 5.22 -1.38 7.62
CA VAL A 53 4.62 -0.55 6.56
C VAL A 53 5.57 -0.48 5.37
N PHE A 54 5.06 -0.70 4.18
CA PHE A 54 5.83 -0.51 2.96
C PHE A 54 5.13 0.37 1.94
N VAL A 55 5.92 0.97 1.07
CA VAL A 55 5.48 1.80 -0.06
C VAL A 55 6.11 1.26 -1.33
N LEU A 56 5.33 1.12 -2.39
CA LEU A 56 5.84 0.83 -3.72
C LEU A 56 6.24 2.15 -4.40
N ASP A 57 7.53 2.40 -4.47
CA ASP A 57 8.05 3.52 -5.26
C ASP A 57 8.22 3.07 -6.72
N THR A 58 7.22 3.36 -7.53
CA THR A 58 7.19 3.00 -8.95
C THR A 58 8.19 3.77 -9.81
N GLY A 59 8.93 4.72 -9.22
CA GLY A 59 9.73 5.70 -9.95
C GLY A 59 8.89 6.80 -10.61
N ARG A 60 7.59 6.83 -10.32
CA ARG A 60 6.61 7.80 -10.85
C ARG A 60 5.74 8.42 -9.74
N LEU A 61 6.15 8.29 -8.49
CA LEU A 61 5.47 8.95 -7.39
C LEU A 61 5.72 10.46 -7.44
N HIS A 62 4.70 11.22 -7.05
CA HIS A 62 4.85 12.66 -6.88
C HIS A 62 5.85 12.99 -5.78
N THR A 63 6.56 14.11 -5.93
CA THR A 63 7.52 14.59 -4.94
C THR A 63 6.88 14.80 -3.58
N GLU A 64 5.63 15.25 -3.55
CA GLU A 64 4.84 15.43 -2.33
C GLU A 64 4.58 14.11 -1.60
N THR A 65 4.37 13.01 -2.34
CA THR A 65 4.20 11.67 -1.76
C THR A 65 5.49 11.21 -1.08
N LEU A 66 6.63 11.40 -1.73
CA LEU A 66 7.94 11.06 -1.16
C LEU A 66 8.26 11.93 0.07
N ALA A 67 7.94 13.22 0.02
CA ALA A 67 8.07 14.12 1.16
C ALA A 67 7.19 13.68 2.34
N LEU A 68 5.96 13.23 2.07
CA LEU A 68 5.03 12.74 3.08
C LEU A 68 5.58 11.48 3.80
N VAL A 69 6.26 10.59 3.08
CA VAL A 69 6.94 9.43 3.70
C VAL A 69 7.93 9.89 4.76
N GLN A 70 8.75 10.90 4.48
CA GLN A 70 9.72 11.41 5.43
C GLN A 70 9.05 12.08 6.64
N GLN A 71 8.00 12.85 6.40
CA GLN A 71 7.21 13.47 7.47
C GLN A 71 6.55 12.42 8.37
N ALA A 72 5.98 11.36 7.77
CA ALA A 72 5.36 10.27 8.51
C ALA A 72 6.38 9.48 9.36
N ARG A 73 7.57 9.22 8.81
CA ARG A 73 8.68 8.63 9.58
C ARG A 73 9.02 9.46 10.81
N ALA A 74 9.20 10.77 10.63
CA ALA A 74 9.52 11.68 11.73
C ALA A 74 8.40 11.76 12.77
N ARG A 75 7.14 11.77 12.34
CA ARG A 75 5.98 11.89 13.21
C ARG A 75 5.70 10.63 14.03
N TYR A 76 5.74 9.46 13.39
CA TYR A 76 5.27 8.20 13.98
C TYR A 76 6.39 7.28 14.48
N GLY A 77 7.65 7.55 14.11
CA GLY A 77 8.77 6.68 14.45
C GLY A 77 8.72 5.30 13.77
N ILE A 78 7.92 5.15 12.73
CA ILE A 78 7.79 3.91 11.95
C ILE A 78 8.74 3.96 10.76
N ASP A 79 9.44 2.86 10.49
CA ASP A 79 10.17 2.69 9.23
C ASP A 79 9.21 2.30 8.10
N PHE A 80 9.21 3.12 7.04
CA PHE A 80 8.49 2.82 5.80
C PHE A 80 9.48 2.14 4.84
N LYS A 81 9.32 0.84 4.63
CA LYS A 81 10.14 0.08 3.68
C LYS A 81 9.79 0.50 2.26
N MET A 82 10.78 0.97 1.50
CA MET A 82 10.58 1.40 0.11
C MET A 82 10.96 0.28 -0.85
N TYR A 83 10.02 -0.14 -1.70
CA TYR A 83 10.27 -1.14 -2.75
C TYR A 83 10.23 -0.48 -4.11
N VAL A 84 11.35 -0.55 -4.82
CA VAL A 84 11.54 0.01 -6.16
C VAL A 84 11.50 -1.11 -7.21
N PRO A 85 11.18 -0.80 -8.48
CA PRO A 85 11.28 -1.75 -9.57
C PRO A 85 12.70 -2.31 -9.72
N ASP A 86 12.79 -3.54 -10.23
CA ASP A 86 14.07 -4.09 -10.65
C ASP A 86 14.69 -3.23 -11.75
N THR A 87 15.93 -2.83 -11.56
CA THR A 87 16.61 -1.86 -12.42
C THR A 87 16.79 -2.40 -13.83
N GLU A 88 17.19 -3.66 -14.00
CA GLU A 88 17.45 -4.27 -15.29
C GLU A 88 16.16 -4.42 -16.10
N GLN A 89 15.10 -4.92 -15.47
CA GLN A 89 13.79 -5.05 -16.11
C GLN A 89 13.25 -3.69 -16.54
N LEU A 90 13.38 -2.67 -15.68
CA LEU A 90 12.92 -1.33 -15.98
C LEU A 90 13.71 -0.71 -17.14
N GLN A 91 15.03 -0.84 -17.15
CA GLN A 91 15.87 -0.35 -18.24
C GLN A 91 15.55 -1.02 -19.57
N THR A 92 15.36 -2.33 -19.58
CA THR A 92 14.96 -3.09 -20.78
C THR A 92 13.62 -2.60 -21.31
N TYR A 93 12.63 -2.40 -20.45
CA TYR A 93 11.33 -1.86 -20.83
C TYR A 93 11.44 -0.45 -21.43
N LEU A 94 12.18 0.44 -20.77
CA LEU A 94 12.37 1.82 -21.23
C LEU A 94 13.12 1.91 -22.57
N ALA A 95 14.11 1.05 -22.78
CA ALA A 95 14.83 0.97 -24.05
C ALA A 95 13.93 0.53 -25.20
N SER A 96 12.96 -0.36 -24.94
CA SER A 96 12.06 -0.89 -25.96
C SER A 96 10.85 0.00 -26.23
N HIS A 97 10.31 0.67 -25.22
CA HIS A 97 9.01 1.37 -25.27
C HIS A 97 9.07 2.85 -24.92
N GLY A 98 10.22 3.33 -24.42
CA GLY A 98 10.37 4.71 -23.91
C GLY A 98 9.63 4.97 -22.62
N PRO A 99 9.78 6.18 -22.05
CA PRO A 99 9.16 6.55 -20.76
C PRO A 99 7.62 6.59 -20.82
N ASP A 100 7.06 6.83 -22.01
CA ASP A 100 5.62 6.95 -22.25
C ASP A 100 4.99 5.69 -22.87
N GLY A 101 5.73 4.57 -22.86
CA GLY A 101 5.28 3.30 -23.43
C GLY A 101 3.92 2.80 -22.89
N ILE A 102 3.51 3.25 -21.70
CA ILE A 102 2.19 2.94 -21.11
C ILE A 102 1.01 3.43 -21.96
N PHE A 103 1.22 4.40 -22.85
CA PHE A 103 0.19 4.97 -23.72
C PHE A 103 0.12 4.26 -25.08
N ASN A 104 1.11 3.41 -25.43
CA ASN A 104 1.20 2.78 -26.73
C ASN A 104 0.16 1.67 -26.94
N SER A 105 -0.07 0.84 -25.90
CA SER A 105 -1.03 -0.26 -25.94
C SER A 105 -1.41 -0.76 -24.55
N ILE A 106 -2.44 -1.61 -24.49
CA ILE A 106 -2.83 -2.30 -23.25
C ILE A 106 -1.70 -3.22 -22.78
N ASP A 107 -1.02 -3.91 -23.69
CA ASP A 107 0.05 -4.87 -23.36
C ASP A 107 1.27 -4.16 -22.77
N THR A 108 1.70 -3.05 -23.37
CA THR A 108 2.80 -2.25 -22.82
C THR A 108 2.47 -1.66 -21.45
N ARG A 109 1.20 -1.28 -21.23
CA ARG A 109 0.72 -0.83 -19.92
C ARG A 109 0.77 -1.96 -18.88
N LYS A 110 0.30 -3.17 -19.24
CA LYS A 110 0.36 -4.34 -18.35
C LYS A 110 1.80 -4.69 -18.00
N THR A 111 2.69 -4.69 -18.97
CA THR A 111 4.12 -4.93 -18.75
C THR A 111 4.73 -3.88 -17.82
N CYS A 112 4.43 -2.62 -18.03
CA CYS A 112 4.88 -1.54 -17.13
C CYS A 112 4.37 -1.74 -15.69
N CYS A 113 3.09 -2.09 -15.52
CA CYS A 113 2.52 -2.36 -14.20
C CYS A 113 3.15 -3.60 -13.55
N ALA A 114 3.44 -4.65 -14.32
CA ALA A 114 4.11 -5.84 -13.82
C ALA A 114 5.49 -5.50 -13.24
N ILE A 115 6.29 -4.73 -13.96
CA ILE A 115 7.64 -4.34 -13.54
C ILE A 115 7.62 -3.36 -12.36
N ARG A 116 6.74 -2.36 -12.40
CA ARG A 116 6.74 -1.27 -11.42
C ARG A 116 5.95 -1.55 -10.16
N LYS A 117 5.00 -2.49 -10.19
CA LYS A 117 4.08 -2.75 -9.08
C LYS A 117 4.03 -4.22 -8.69
N VAL A 118 3.73 -5.13 -9.61
CA VAL A 118 3.43 -6.52 -9.28
C VAL A 118 4.67 -7.25 -8.75
N GLU A 119 5.79 -7.13 -9.44
CA GLU A 119 7.05 -7.73 -8.99
C GLU A 119 7.52 -7.14 -7.65
N PRO A 120 7.61 -5.81 -7.47
CA PRO A 120 7.96 -5.23 -6.17
C PRO A 120 6.97 -5.59 -5.05
N LEU A 121 5.69 -5.68 -5.34
CA LEU A 121 4.68 -6.14 -4.38
C LEU A 121 4.98 -7.57 -3.91
N GLY A 122 5.27 -8.49 -4.83
CA GLY A 122 5.63 -9.88 -4.49
C GLY A 122 6.85 -9.95 -3.55
N ARG A 123 7.86 -9.10 -3.78
CA ARG A 123 9.01 -8.99 -2.85
C ARG A 123 8.61 -8.44 -1.49
N ALA A 124 7.76 -7.41 -1.48
CA ALA A 124 7.32 -6.77 -0.25
C ALA A 124 6.49 -7.70 0.64
N LEU A 125 5.69 -8.58 0.05
CA LEU A 125 4.82 -9.51 0.78
C LEU A 125 5.52 -10.78 1.25
N LYS A 126 6.74 -11.04 0.77
CA LYS A 126 7.45 -12.26 1.11
C LYS A 126 7.74 -12.35 2.61
N GLY A 127 7.24 -13.42 3.22
CA GLY A 127 7.45 -13.72 4.65
C GLY A 127 6.34 -13.18 5.56
N TYR A 128 5.33 -12.51 5.01
CA TYR A 128 4.15 -12.10 5.78
C TYR A 128 3.01 -13.10 5.61
N GLY A 129 2.24 -13.31 6.67
CA GLY A 129 1.06 -14.18 6.64
C GLY A 129 -0.22 -13.43 6.27
N ALA A 130 -0.22 -12.10 6.39
CA ALA A 130 -1.30 -11.24 5.93
C ALA A 130 -0.79 -9.86 5.54
N TRP A 131 -1.56 -9.16 4.71
CA TRP A 131 -1.30 -7.77 4.36
C TRP A 131 -2.58 -6.95 4.37
N ILE A 132 -2.43 -5.66 4.60
CA ILE A 132 -3.51 -4.70 4.76
C ILE A 132 -3.43 -3.67 3.65
N THR A 133 -4.57 -3.25 3.14
CA THR A 133 -4.70 -2.14 2.19
C THR A 133 -5.75 -1.14 2.67
N GLY A 134 -5.52 0.15 2.42
CA GLY A 134 -6.45 1.22 2.75
C GLY A 134 -7.54 1.42 1.69
N MET A 135 -8.28 0.38 1.31
CA MET A 135 -9.38 0.50 0.38
C MET A 135 -10.67 0.93 1.08
N ARG A 136 -11.38 1.90 0.47
CA ARG A 136 -12.74 2.26 0.89
C ARG A 136 -13.76 1.75 -0.14
N ARG A 137 -14.89 1.23 0.36
CA ARG A 137 -15.98 0.74 -0.50
C ARG A 137 -16.62 1.85 -1.35
N ASP A 138 -16.62 3.07 -0.85
CA ASP A 138 -17.18 4.25 -1.52
C ASP A 138 -16.28 4.90 -2.59
N GLN A 139 -15.04 4.42 -2.76
CA GLN A 139 -14.12 4.95 -3.76
C GLN A 139 -14.53 4.69 -5.21
N SER A 140 -15.26 3.60 -5.45
CA SER A 140 -15.82 3.30 -6.77
C SER A 140 -16.94 2.25 -6.67
N VAL A 141 -17.80 2.20 -7.70
CA VAL A 141 -18.88 1.21 -7.79
C VAL A 141 -18.36 -0.22 -7.73
N THR A 142 -17.19 -0.48 -8.30
CA THR A 142 -16.54 -1.80 -8.30
C THR A 142 -16.04 -2.24 -6.93
N ARG A 143 -15.93 -1.31 -5.96
CA ARG A 143 -15.45 -1.59 -4.60
C ARG A 143 -16.56 -1.76 -3.56
N LEU A 144 -17.82 -1.52 -3.93
CA LEU A 144 -18.95 -1.62 -3.01
C LEU A 144 -19.10 -3.02 -2.39
N GLY A 145 -18.73 -4.07 -3.11
CA GLY A 145 -18.81 -5.47 -2.67
C GLY A 145 -17.52 -6.04 -2.08
N VAL A 146 -16.48 -5.23 -1.87
CA VAL A 146 -15.19 -5.73 -1.32
C VAL A 146 -15.39 -6.14 0.14
N PRO A 147 -15.05 -7.39 0.53
CA PRO A 147 -15.12 -7.85 1.90
C PRO A 147 -14.05 -7.17 2.77
N ASP A 148 -14.20 -7.24 4.09
CA ASP A 148 -13.22 -6.72 5.05
C ASP A 148 -11.94 -7.56 5.08
N SER A 149 -12.03 -8.85 4.76
CA SER A 149 -10.92 -9.78 4.59
C SER A 149 -11.24 -10.83 3.54
N GLU A 150 -10.21 -11.28 2.84
CA GLU A 150 -10.29 -12.36 1.84
C GLU A 150 -8.94 -13.07 1.72
N TRP A 151 -8.96 -14.28 1.16
CA TRP A 151 -7.74 -15.00 0.77
C TRP A 151 -7.26 -14.51 -0.59
N ASP A 152 -5.93 -14.28 -0.70
CA ASP A 152 -5.26 -13.82 -1.92
C ASP A 152 -4.56 -14.98 -2.65
#